data_450a175e8d4eb1fcf456bc9267bef350
#
_entry.id   450a175e8d4eb1fcf456bc9267bef350
#
_cell.length_a   1.000
_cell.length_b   1.000
_cell.length_c   1.000
_cell.angle_alpha   90.00
_cell.angle_beta   90.00
_cell.angle_gamma   90.00
#
_symmetry.space_group_name_H-M   'P 1'
#
loop_
_entity.id
_entity.type
_entity.pdbx_description
1 polymer ?
#
loop_
_entity_poly.entity_id
_entity_poly.type
_entity_poly.pdbx_seq_one_letter_code
_entity_poly.pdbx_strand_id
1 'polypeptide(L)'
;VTSAGRGGNVLYLNDGHGVFHKATDALPTEGNSGSRVVAADMDGDGDLDLFVGSRSVPWKYGVDPVSMLLRNDGKGHFTDVTAQLAPELARVGMVTDAVWQDVDGDNRPDLVVVGEWMPITVFHNAGGARLTKMKTRGLEQSSGWWNRIIAGDFNGDGRIDFVVGNLGNEGSLTAVV
;
A
#
# COMPACT_ATOMS: atom_id res chain seq x y z
N VAL A 1 -7.99 -12.44 5.32
CA VAL A 1 -9.06 -12.06 6.25
C VAL A 1 -8.41 -11.46 7.47
N THR A 2 -8.45 -10.15 7.59
CA THR A 2 -7.97 -9.42 8.77
C THR A 2 -8.99 -9.63 9.88
N SER A 3 -8.62 -10.34 10.94
CA SER A 3 -9.49 -10.47 12.11
C SER A 3 -9.38 -9.22 12.98
N ALA A 4 -10.47 -8.53 13.20
CA ALA A 4 -10.57 -7.49 14.22
C ALA A 4 -10.49 -8.16 15.60
N GLY A 5 -9.29 -8.37 16.11
CA GLY A 5 -9.06 -8.93 17.45
C GLY A 5 -7.91 -9.94 17.49
N ARG A 6 -6.80 -9.55 18.04
CA ARG A 6 -5.62 -10.36 18.41
C ARG A 6 -5.02 -11.31 17.34
N GLY A 7 -5.28 -11.10 16.06
CA GLY A 7 -4.69 -11.86 14.98
C GLY A 7 -4.03 -10.91 13.97
N GLY A 8 -2.72 -10.94 13.86
CA GLY A 8 -1.94 -10.20 12.85
C GLY A 8 -2.20 -10.72 11.43
N ASN A 9 -1.52 -10.14 10.46
CA ASN A 9 -1.50 -10.64 9.09
C ASN A 9 -0.98 -12.08 9.03
N VAL A 10 -1.44 -12.84 8.05
CA VAL A 10 -1.06 -14.25 7.91
C VAL A 10 -0.60 -14.50 6.48
N LEU A 11 0.55 -15.14 6.33
CA LEU A 11 1.06 -15.66 5.07
C LEU A 11 0.65 -17.14 4.92
N TYR A 12 0.11 -17.48 3.75
CA TYR A 12 -0.13 -18.84 3.34
C TYR A 12 0.75 -19.17 2.14
N LEU A 13 1.51 -20.23 2.23
CA LEU A 13 2.35 -20.75 1.15
C LEU A 13 1.61 -21.88 0.43
N ASN A 14 1.56 -21.82 -0.91
CA ASN A 14 1.01 -22.88 -1.75
C ASN A 14 2.11 -23.89 -2.07
N ASP A 15 1.83 -25.17 -1.95
CA ASP A 15 2.75 -26.27 -2.32
C ASP A 15 2.80 -26.56 -3.83
N GLY A 16 2.06 -25.78 -4.64
CA GLY A 16 1.95 -25.98 -6.10
C GLY A 16 0.87 -26.99 -6.52
N HIS A 17 0.21 -27.64 -5.58
CA HIS A 17 -0.89 -28.59 -5.80
C HIS A 17 -2.24 -28.11 -5.27
N GLY A 18 -2.31 -26.82 -4.88
CA GLY A 18 -3.53 -26.22 -4.34
C GLY A 18 -3.69 -26.40 -2.83
N VAL A 19 -2.68 -26.92 -2.13
CA VAL A 19 -2.69 -27.01 -0.67
C VAL A 19 -1.91 -25.84 -0.08
N PHE A 20 -2.52 -25.13 0.87
CA PHE A 20 -1.95 -23.95 1.50
C PHE A 20 -1.51 -24.24 2.93
N HIS A 21 -0.28 -23.92 3.24
CA HIS A 21 0.31 -24.04 4.56
C HIS A 21 0.50 -22.66 5.19
N LYS A 22 0.04 -22.48 6.42
CA LYS A 22 0.28 -21.26 7.18
C LYS A 22 1.77 -21.16 7.54
N ALA A 23 2.43 -20.09 7.08
CA ALA A 23 3.77 -19.78 7.50
C ALA A 23 3.72 -19.13 8.90
N THR A 24 4.34 -19.80 9.87
CA THR A 24 4.48 -19.27 11.24
C THR A 24 5.68 -18.32 11.29
N ASP A 25 5.55 -17.23 12.05
CA ASP A 25 6.61 -16.24 12.29
C ASP A 25 7.16 -15.56 11.02
N ALA A 26 6.45 -15.66 9.89
CA ALA A 26 6.85 -15.08 8.61
C ALA A 26 6.66 -13.55 8.55
N LEU A 27 5.67 -13.03 9.28
CA LEU A 27 5.30 -11.62 9.29
C LEU A 27 5.42 -11.02 10.68
N PRO A 28 5.83 -9.73 10.79
CA PRO A 28 5.80 -9.02 12.06
C PRO A 28 4.39 -8.95 12.65
N THR A 29 4.30 -8.98 13.97
CA THR A 29 3.02 -8.77 14.68
C THR A 29 2.65 -7.30 14.68
N GLU A 30 1.38 -7.01 14.36
CA GLU A 30 0.82 -5.67 14.43
C GLU A 30 -0.47 -5.63 15.23
N GLY A 31 -0.83 -4.43 15.74
CA GLY A 31 -2.05 -4.22 16.52
C GLY A 31 -3.15 -3.44 15.79
N ASN A 32 -2.96 -3.09 14.51
CA ASN A 32 -3.89 -2.31 13.72
C ASN A 32 -4.78 -3.19 12.82
N SER A 33 -5.87 -2.62 12.32
CA SER A 33 -6.73 -3.29 11.36
C SER A 33 -6.18 -3.08 9.96
N GLY A 34 -5.44 -4.07 9.44
CA GLY A 34 -4.97 -4.08 8.05
C GLY A 34 -6.15 -4.07 7.07
N SER A 35 -6.01 -3.33 5.98
CA SER A 35 -7.02 -3.18 4.93
C SER A 35 -6.54 -3.65 3.57
N ARG A 36 -5.29 -3.39 3.26
CA ARG A 36 -4.69 -3.70 1.96
C ARG A 36 -3.28 -4.23 2.11
N VAL A 37 -2.97 -5.25 1.33
CA VAL A 37 -1.60 -5.75 1.12
C VAL A 37 -1.33 -5.72 -0.36
N VAL A 38 -0.23 -5.09 -0.77
CA VAL A 38 0.26 -5.08 -2.15
C VAL A 38 1.74 -5.43 -2.17
N ALA A 39 2.15 -6.18 -3.20
CA ALA A 39 3.50 -6.70 -3.33
C ALA A 39 4.20 -6.10 -4.55
N ALA A 40 5.49 -5.81 -4.42
CA ALA A 40 6.41 -5.49 -5.50
C ALA A 40 7.83 -5.82 -5.07
N ASP A 41 8.72 -6.03 -6.03
CA ASP A 41 10.15 -6.02 -5.81
C ASP A 41 10.60 -4.54 -5.71
N MET A 42 10.64 -4.01 -4.48
CA MET A 42 10.89 -2.57 -4.28
C MET A 42 12.37 -2.20 -4.32
N ASP A 43 13.27 -3.14 -4.05
CA ASP A 43 14.71 -2.87 -4.01
C ASP A 43 15.50 -3.52 -5.15
N GLY A 44 14.84 -4.28 -6.03
CA GLY A 44 15.42 -4.86 -7.23
C GLY A 44 16.23 -6.12 -6.96
N ASP A 45 15.99 -6.80 -5.83
CA ASP A 45 16.69 -8.03 -5.46
C ASP A 45 16.02 -9.30 -6.03
N GLY A 46 14.85 -9.18 -6.65
CA GLY A 46 14.08 -10.25 -7.27
C GLY A 46 13.03 -10.88 -6.37
N ASP A 47 12.95 -10.48 -5.11
CA ASP A 47 11.98 -10.99 -4.15
C ASP A 47 10.83 -9.98 -3.95
N LEU A 48 9.63 -10.47 -3.67
CA LEU A 48 8.49 -9.58 -3.47
C LEU A 48 8.42 -9.09 -2.04
N ASP A 49 8.49 -7.77 -1.89
CA ASP A 49 8.25 -7.04 -0.66
C ASP A 49 6.78 -6.66 -0.51
N LEU A 50 6.36 -6.26 0.70
CA LEU A 50 4.97 -5.96 0.98
C LEU A 50 4.80 -4.54 1.53
N PHE A 51 3.81 -3.83 1.01
CA PHE A 51 3.18 -2.73 1.74
C PHE A 51 1.90 -3.25 2.40
N VAL A 52 1.77 -3.03 3.69
CA VAL A 52 0.58 -3.37 4.49
C VAL A 52 -0.07 -2.07 4.95
N GLY A 53 -1.12 -1.68 4.25
CA GLY A 53 -1.93 -0.52 4.59
C GLY A 53 -2.91 -0.84 5.73
N SER A 54 -2.99 0.04 6.72
CA SER A 54 -3.92 -0.07 7.83
C SER A 54 -5.02 0.98 7.75
N ARG A 55 -6.28 0.59 8.00
CA ARG A 55 -7.44 1.48 7.90
C ARG A 55 -7.86 2.08 9.24
N SER A 56 -7.70 1.36 10.33
CA SER A 56 -8.16 1.84 11.63
C SER A 56 -7.33 1.26 12.78
N VAL A 57 -7.27 2.03 13.84
CA VAL A 57 -6.87 1.52 15.16
C VAL A 57 -8.10 0.86 15.78
N PRO A 58 -8.06 -0.39 16.26
CA PRO A 58 -9.19 -1.05 16.89
C PRO A 58 -9.83 -0.17 17.96
N TRP A 59 -11.15 0.00 17.89
CA TRP A 59 -11.97 0.81 18.80
C TRP A 59 -11.70 2.34 18.79
N LYS A 60 -10.89 2.84 17.83
CA LYS A 60 -10.54 4.27 17.69
C LYS A 60 -10.62 4.71 16.23
N TYR A 61 -11.84 4.90 15.72
CA TYR A 61 -12.03 5.45 14.38
C TYR A 61 -11.57 6.92 14.30
N GLY A 62 -10.98 7.32 13.17
CA GLY A 62 -10.47 8.68 12.95
C GLY A 62 -9.07 8.93 13.53
N VAL A 63 -8.39 7.89 14.02
CA VAL A 63 -6.98 7.95 14.41
C VAL A 63 -6.16 7.25 13.35
N ASP A 64 -5.11 7.91 12.84
CA ASP A 64 -4.24 7.33 11.83
C ASP A 64 -3.55 6.06 12.35
N PRO A 65 -3.85 4.91 11.76
CA PRO A 65 -3.19 3.66 12.13
C PRO A 65 -1.76 3.62 11.60
N VAL A 66 -0.97 2.67 12.08
CA VAL A 66 0.37 2.43 11.56
C VAL A 66 0.28 1.48 10.38
N SER A 67 0.74 1.92 9.21
CA SER A 67 0.99 1.09 8.04
C SER A 67 2.44 0.63 8.02
N MET A 68 2.75 -0.47 7.32
CA MET A 68 4.07 -1.09 7.33
C MET A 68 4.60 -1.33 5.93
N LEU A 69 5.91 -1.13 5.77
CA LEU A 69 6.71 -1.58 4.64
C LEU A 69 7.56 -2.75 5.10
N LEU A 70 7.35 -3.91 4.51
CA LEU A 70 7.98 -5.16 4.92
C LEU A 70 8.90 -5.66 3.82
N ARG A 71 10.19 -5.84 4.13
CA ARG A 71 11.19 -6.43 3.24
C ARG A 71 11.21 -7.94 3.39
N ASN A 72 11.22 -8.65 2.26
CA ASN A 72 11.41 -10.09 2.17
C ASN A 72 12.90 -10.45 2.22
N ASP A 73 13.23 -11.60 2.75
CA ASP A 73 14.60 -12.17 2.74
C ASP A 73 14.80 -13.23 1.65
N GLY A 74 13.85 -13.33 0.69
CA GLY A 74 13.83 -14.36 -0.36
C GLY A 74 13.44 -15.76 0.11
N LYS A 75 13.12 -15.91 1.38
CA LYS A 75 12.71 -17.20 1.98
C LYS A 75 11.31 -17.12 2.61
N GLY A 76 10.63 -15.98 2.40
CA GLY A 76 9.29 -15.74 2.92
C GLY A 76 9.27 -15.24 4.37
N HIS A 77 10.38 -14.72 4.90
CA HIS A 77 10.40 -14.01 6.17
C HIS A 77 10.49 -12.51 5.90
N PHE A 78 9.64 -11.76 6.57
CA PHE A 78 9.48 -10.33 6.35
C PHE A 78 9.94 -9.53 7.57
N THR A 79 10.72 -8.48 7.29
CA THR A 79 11.20 -7.54 8.31
C THR A 79 10.56 -6.18 8.10
N ASP A 80 10.04 -5.56 9.16
CA ASP A 80 9.54 -4.18 9.10
C ASP A 80 10.70 -3.19 8.93
N VAL A 81 10.71 -2.52 7.77
CA VAL A 81 11.70 -1.52 7.40
C VAL A 81 11.12 -0.11 7.31
N THR A 82 9.87 0.08 7.76
CA THR A 82 9.12 1.34 7.64
C THR A 82 9.88 2.52 8.23
N ALA A 83 10.37 2.38 9.45
CA ALA A 83 11.07 3.47 10.14
C ALA A 83 12.39 3.88 9.45
N GLN A 84 13.05 2.93 8.78
CA GLN A 84 14.32 3.15 8.09
C GLN A 84 14.10 3.74 6.69
N LEU A 85 13.18 3.15 5.91
CA LEU A 85 13.07 3.43 4.49
C LEU A 85 11.89 4.37 4.14
N ALA A 86 10.84 4.39 4.95
CA ALA A 86 9.60 5.11 4.67
C ALA A 86 8.94 5.69 5.93
N PRO A 87 9.63 6.53 6.73
CA PRO A 87 9.08 7.00 8.01
C PRO A 87 7.76 7.79 7.86
N GLU A 88 7.56 8.51 6.73
CA GLU A 88 6.33 9.23 6.44
C GLU A 88 5.15 8.30 6.08
N LEU A 89 5.44 7.07 5.67
CA LEU A 89 4.43 6.06 5.33
C LEU A 89 3.75 5.49 6.58
N ALA A 90 4.47 5.46 7.69
CA ALA A 90 3.98 4.83 8.92
C ALA A 90 2.61 5.37 9.37
N ARG A 91 2.37 6.67 9.22
CA ARG A 91 1.10 7.32 9.57
C ARG A 91 0.56 8.15 8.41
N VAL A 92 0.51 7.54 7.23
CA VAL A 92 0.04 8.21 6.00
C VAL A 92 -1.45 8.54 6.03
N GLY A 93 -2.22 7.87 6.87
CA GLY A 93 -3.66 8.02 7.03
C GLY A 93 -4.40 6.69 7.13
N MET A 94 -5.73 6.72 7.02
CA MET A 94 -6.60 5.53 7.06
C MET A 94 -6.65 4.88 5.67
N VAL A 95 -5.67 4.03 5.38
CA VAL A 95 -5.50 3.41 4.07
C VAL A 95 -6.64 2.44 3.76
N THR A 96 -7.21 2.55 2.57
CA THR A 96 -8.21 1.61 2.04
C THR A 96 -7.65 0.79 0.88
N ASP A 97 -6.80 1.38 0.05
CA ASP A 97 -6.18 0.71 -1.08
C ASP A 97 -4.81 1.31 -1.43
N ALA A 98 -4.02 0.57 -2.19
CA ALA A 98 -2.72 1.00 -2.69
C ALA A 98 -2.35 0.21 -3.95
N VAL A 99 -1.43 0.78 -4.73
CA VAL A 99 -0.86 0.12 -5.90
C VAL A 99 0.62 0.49 -6.04
N TRP A 100 1.44 -0.47 -6.48
CA TRP A 100 2.80 -0.22 -6.92
C TRP A 100 2.80 0.04 -8.42
N GLN A 101 3.40 1.16 -8.84
CA GLN A 101 3.45 1.55 -10.24
C GLN A 101 4.60 2.52 -10.48
N ASP A 102 5.33 2.37 -11.57
CA ASP A 102 6.30 3.37 -12.00
C ASP A 102 5.54 4.61 -12.50
N VAL A 103 5.58 5.71 -11.72
CA VAL A 103 4.84 6.95 -12.03
C VAL A 103 5.72 8.03 -12.62
N ASP A 104 7.04 7.92 -12.52
CA ASP A 104 7.97 8.92 -13.04
C ASP A 104 8.85 8.44 -14.21
N GLY A 105 8.70 7.18 -14.61
CA GLY A 105 9.36 6.59 -15.77
C GLY A 105 10.79 6.13 -15.50
N ASP A 106 11.15 5.89 -14.23
CA ASP A 106 12.49 5.46 -13.86
C ASP A 106 12.66 3.92 -13.82
N ASN A 107 11.62 3.18 -14.21
CA ASN A 107 11.49 1.73 -14.20
C ASN A 107 11.56 1.08 -12.81
N ARG A 108 11.27 1.81 -11.75
CA ARG A 108 11.10 1.29 -10.40
C ARG A 108 9.65 1.48 -9.95
N PRO A 109 9.11 0.54 -9.16
CA PRO A 109 7.76 0.69 -8.66
C PRO A 109 7.72 1.74 -7.54
N ASP A 110 6.96 2.81 -7.76
CA ASP A 110 6.54 3.76 -6.73
C ASP A 110 5.28 3.26 -6.03
N LEU A 111 5.03 3.73 -4.81
CA LEU A 111 3.83 3.36 -4.06
C LEU A 111 2.81 4.49 -4.08
N VAL A 112 1.62 4.20 -4.63
CA VAL A 112 0.47 5.10 -4.58
C VAL A 112 -0.53 4.60 -3.55
N VAL A 113 -0.90 5.47 -2.60
CA VAL A 113 -1.76 5.13 -1.47
C VAL A 113 -3.00 6.00 -1.46
N VAL A 114 -4.15 5.40 -1.24
CA VAL A 114 -5.45 6.07 -1.11
C VAL A 114 -6.16 5.61 0.16
N GLY A 115 -7.04 6.45 0.68
CA GLY A 115 -7.75 6.12 1.91
C GLY A 115 -8.81 7.14 2.31
N GLU A 116 -9.36 6.98 3.50
CA GLU A 116 -10.40 7.84 4.03
C GLU A 116 -9.78 9.14 4.57
N TRP A 117 -10.38 10.27 4.19
CA TRP A 117 -10.02 11.62 4.67
C TRP A 117 -8.58 12.05 4.34
N MET A 118 -7.96 11.42 3.36
CA MET A 118 -6.60 11.71 2.95
C MET A 118 -6.50 12.01 1.43
N PRO A 119 -5.50 12.78 0.99
CA PRO A 119 -5.23 12.95 -0.43
C PRO A 119 -4.64 11.67 -1.02
N ILE A 120 -4.78 11.50 -2.33
CA ILE A 120 -4.02 10.51 -3.08
C ILE A 120 -2.53 10.83 -2.88
N THR A 121 -1.79 9.89 -2.31
CA THR A 121 -0.42 10.12 -1.89
C THR A 121 0.52 9.20 -2.63
N VAL A 122 1.55 9.76 -3.24
CA VAL A 122 2.60 9.03 -3.98
C VAL A 122 3.89 9.05 -3.18
N PHE A 123 4.53 7.90 -3.06
CA PHE A 123 5.86 7.73 -2.50
C PHE A 123 6.80 7.27 -3.59
N HIS A 124 7.77 8.13 -3.95
CA HIS A 124 8.82 7.81 -4.90
C HIS A 124 9.80 6.81 -4.32
N ASN A 125 10.13 5.80 -5.10
CA ASN A 125 11.08 4.75 -4.78
C ASN A 125 12.47 5.04 -5.35
N ALA A 126 13.40 5.42 -4.51
CA ALA A 126 14.79 5.69 -4.90
C ALA A 126 15.65 4.40 -4.99
N GLY A 127 15.07 3.27 -5.44
CA GLY A 127 15.77 2.01 -5.65
C GLY A 127 15.99 1.20 -4.35
N GLY A 128 14.96 1.09 -3.50
CA GLY A 128 15.00 0.33 -2.24
C GLY A 128 15.74 1.01 -1.09
N ALA A 129 16.41 2.14 -1.39
CA ALA A 129 17.13 2.90 -0.38
C ALA A 129 16.21 3.76 0.47
N ARG A 130 15.12 4.26 -0.10
CA ARG A 130 14.13 5.11 0.59
C ARG A 130 12.88 5.33 -0.25
N LEU A 131 11.72 5.23 0.39
CA LEU A 131 10.46 5.75 -0.14
C LEU A 131 10.21 7.15 0.43
N THR A 132 10.08 8.14 -0.43
CA THR A 132 9.86 9.53 -0.03
C THR A 132 8.56 10.05 -0.61
N LYS A 133 7.78 10.77 0.20
CA LYS A 133 6.54 11.38 -0.26
C LYS A 133 6.80 12.39 -1.37
N MET A 134 6.18 12.17 -2.54
CA MET A 134 6.26 13.10 -3.67
C MET A 134 5.33 14.30 -3.47
N LYS A 135 5.79 15.47 -3.96
CA LYS A 135 4.90 16.60 -4.20
C LYS A 135 4.33 16.45 -5.62
N THR A 136 3.12 15.93 -5.70
CA THR A 136 2.45 15.67 -6.98
C THR A 136 1.49 16.81 -7.32
N ARG A 137 1.76 17.55 -8.42
CA ARG A 137 0.85 18.61 -8.88
C ARG A 137 -0.50 17.99 -9.26
N GLY A 138 -1.60 18.63 -8.79
CA GLY A 138 -2.96 18.20 -9.09
C GLY A 138 -3.55 17.22 -8.07
N LEU A 139 -2.75 16.61 -7.20
CA LEU A 139 -3.23 15.69 -6.17
C LEU A 139 -3.25 16.31 -4.76
N GLU A 140 -2.73 17.51 -4.56
CA GLU A 140 -2.61 18.13 -3.23
C GLU A 140 -3.98 18.41 -2.58
N GLN A 141 -5.01 18.63 -3.41
CA GLN A 141 -6.38 18.89 -2.96
C GLN A 141 -7.32 17.71 -3.23
N SER A 142 -6.78 16.53 -3.45
CA SER A 142 -7.55 15.33 -3.77
C SER A 142 -8.10 14.62 -2.52
N SER A 143 -8.16 15.29 -1.36
CA SER A 143 -8.70 14.66 -0.15
C SER A 143 -10.13 14.19 -0.36
N GLY A 144 -10.38 12.91 -0.05
CA GLY A 144 -11.66 12.28 -0.29
C GLY A 144 -11.87 11.04 0.56
N TRP A 145 -12.97 10.36 0.34
CA TRP A 145 -13.26 9.06 0.94
C TRP A 145 -12.99 7.99 -0.12
N TRP A 146 -11.71 7.76 -0.36
CA TRP A 146 -11.27 6.85 -1.39
C TRP A 146 -11.41 5.39 -0.95
N ASN A 147 -11.84 4.52 -1.85
CA ASN A 147 -12.12 3.12 -1.56
C ASN A 147 -11.24 2.16 -2.34
N ARG A 148 -10.98 2.47 -3.61
CA ARG A 148 -10.19 1.65 -4.54
C ARG A 148 -9.39 2.52 -5.47
N ILE A 149 -8.22 1.99 -5.89
CA ILE A 149 -7.39 2.57 -6.94
C ILE A 149 -7.02 1.48 -7.94
N ILE A 150 -7.07 1.83 -9.23
CA ILE A 150 -6.47 1.05 -10.30
C ILE A 150 -5.55 1.95 -11.13
N ALA A 151 -4.50 1.35 -11.67
CA ALA A 151 -3.54 2.02 -12.55
C ALA A 151 -3.63 1.44 -13.96
N GLY A 152 -3.40 2.26 -14.96
CA GLY A 152 -3.33 1.87 -16.36
C GLY A 152 -3.13 3.07 -17.26
N ASP A 153 -2.71 2.85 -18.49
CA ASP A 153 -2.72 3.88 -19.52
C ASP A 153 -4.13 3.93 -20.12
N PHE A 154 -4.95 4.89 -19.66
CA PHE A 154 -6.36 5.00 -20.09
C PHE A 154 -6.56 5.90 -21.29
N ASN A 155 -5.57 6.72 -21.66
CA ASN A 155 -5.64 7.64 -22.79
C ASN A 155 -4.75 7.22 -23.97
N GLY A 156 -3.89 6.19 -23.82
CA GLY A 156 -3.03 5.65 -24.87
C GLY A 156 -1.75 6.48 -25.12
N ASP A 157 -1.30 7.27 -24.12
CA ASP A 157 -0.12 8.12 -24.25
C ASP A 157 1.19 7.47 -23.75
N GLY A 158 1.09 6.22 -23.25
CA GLY A 158 2.21 5.44 -22.72
C GLY A 158 2.59 5.78 -21.29
N ARG A 159 1.82 6.63 -20.61
CA ARG A 159 2.01 6.98 -19.18
C ARG A 159 0.94 6.33 -18.32
N ILE A 160 1.23 6.21 -17.04
CA ILE A 160 0.27 5.61 -16.11
C ILE A 160 -0.70 6.67 -15.58
N ASP A 161 -1.96 6.37 -15.75
CA ASP A 161 -3.09 7.10 -15.19
C ASP A 161 -3.70 6.34 -14.02
N PHE A 162 -4.54 6.99 -13.22
CA PHE A 162 -5.25 6.36 -12.10
C PHE A 162 -6.74 6.59 -12.19
N VAL A 163 -7.52 5.55 -11.91
CA VAL A 163 -8.95 5.68 -11.59
C VAL A 163 -9.12 5.37 -10.11
N VAL A 164 -9.73 6.31 -9.38
CA VAL A 164 -9.92 6.21 -7.94
C VAL A 164 -11.41 6.31 -7.61
N GLY A 165 -11.92 5.28 -6.94
CA GLY A 165 -13.31 5.20 -6.51
C GLY A 165 -13.54 5.96 -5.20
N ASN A 166 -14.48 6.92 -5.18
CA ASN A 166 -14.88 7.68 -4.00
C ASN A 166 -16.21 7.17 -3.43
N LEU A 167 -16.29 7.00 -2.12
CA LEU A 167 -17.53 6.67 -1.38
C LEU A 167 -18.18 7.95 -0.82
N GLY A 168 -18.09 9.08 -1.51
CA GLY A 168 -18.71 10.34 -1.08
C GLY A 168 -20.24 10.35 -1.27
N ASN A 169 -20.90 11.33 -0.65
CA ASN A 169 -22.36 11.53 -0.69
C ASN A 169 -22.95 11.71 -2.11
N GLU A 170 -22.13 11.81 -3.14
CA GLU A 170 -22.56 12.10 -4.50
C GLU A 170 -22.21 11.00 -5.51
N GLY A 171 -21.68 9.85 -5.09
CA GLY A 171 -21.49 8.68 -5.96
C GLY A 171 -20.67 8.95 -7.24
N SER A 172 -19.81 9.96 -7.24
CA SER A 172 -19.03 10.30 -8.42
C SER A 172 -17.70 9.53 -8.44
N LEU A 173 -17.46 8.81 -9.53
CA LEU A 173 -16.14 8.37 -9.92
C LEU A 173 -15.34 9.60 -10.36
N THR A 174 -14.28 9.94 -9.67
CA THR A 174 -13.36 10.99 -10.13
C THR A 174 -12.18 10.31 -10.82
N ALA A 175 -12.12 10.47 -12.13
CA ALA A 175 -10.91 10.14 -12.88
C ALA A 175 -9.90 11.28 -12.70
N VAL A 176 -8.70 10.95 -12.27
CA VAL A 176 -7.56 11.88 -12.27
C VAL A 176 -6.70 11.48 -13.46
N VAL A 177 -6.71 12.31 -14.50
CA VAL A 177 -5.93 12.13 -15.73
C VAL A 177 -4.67 13.00 -15.65
#